data_aaafc593f49732b9cacce62d3e6003a4
#
_entry.id   aaafc593f49732b9cacce62d3e6003a4
#
_cell.length_a   1.000
_cell.length_b   1.000
_cell.length_c   1.000
_cell.angle_alpha   90.00
_cell.angle_beta   90.00
_cell.angle_gamma   90.00
#
_symmetry.space_group_name_H-M   'P 1'
#
loop_
_entity.id
_entity.type
_entity.pdbx_description
1 polymer ?
#
loop_
_entity_poly.entity_id
_entity_poly.type
_entity_poly.pdbx_seq_one_letter_code
_entity_poly.pdbx_strand_id
1 'polypeptide(L)'
;MGAFDGSGVPDLYPEIEPRARGMLRLDPVHSMYWEESGRAEGIPVVFLHGGPGAGSSPKHRRFFDPGAYRIMVYDQRGAGRSTPLGELRDNTTPHLISDLERLRVHLGVERWVIFGGSWGSTLAIAYAEAHPDRCLALLLRGIFLCRKREIEWFLYGMRSVFPEAWEKFSGFLPHEERADLLGNYYRRLVNPDPAVHMPAARCWSTYEGACSTLQPSPETVEYFAGDVVALGLARIEAHYFVNDIFLPDNGLLDNADRLSRIPGVIVQGRYDMVCPLVSAHELHRAWPRAEYRIIPDAGHSVWEPGILQALLKATERLKSR
;
A
#
# COMPACT_ATOMS: atom_id res chain seq x y z
N MET A 1 5.12 -16.74 -24.40
CA MET A 1 5.11 -15.72 -25.46
C MET A 1 3.76 -15.03 -25.34
N GLY A 2 3.65 -14.00 -24.51
CA GLY A 2 2.42 -13.25 -24.29
C GLY A 2 2.15 -12.36 -25.51
N ALA A 3 0.96 -12.43 -26.05
CA ALA A 3 0.55 -11.62 -27.17
C ALA A 3 0.47 -10.15 -26.71
N PHE A 4 1.20 -9.26 -27.39
CA PHE A 4 0.96 -7.83 -27.34
C PHE A 4 -0.31 -7.58 -28.16
N ASP A 5 -1.36 -7.08 -27.52
CA ASP A 5 -2.41 -6.44 -28.30
C ASP A 5 -1.81 -5.16 -28.91
N GLY A 6 -2.28 -4.73 -30.07
CA GLY A 6 -1.70 -3.60 -30.83
C GLY A 6 -1.80 -2.23 -30.12
N SER A 7 -2.19 -2.15 -28.84
CA SER A 7 -2.28 -0.93 -28.01
C SER A 7 -0.97 -0.54 -27.33
N GLY A 8 0.04 -1.43 -27.36
CA GLY A 8 1.35 -1.17 -26.74
C GLY A 8 1.37 -1.16 -25.19
N VAL A 9 0.26 -1.53 -24.55
CA VAL A 9 0.19 -1.73 -23.10
C VAL A 9 0.57 -3.17 -22.82
N PRO A 10 1.62 -3.47 -22.02
CA PRO A 10 1.89 -4.84 -21.62
C PRO A 10 0.73 -5.31 -20.74
N ASP A 11 0.10 -6.42 -21.11
CA ASP A 11 -0.85 -7.12 -20.26
C ASP A 11 -0.16 -7.57 -18.96
N LEU A 12 -0.93 -7.66 -17.89
CA LEU A 12 -0.48 -8.37 -16.69
C LEU A 12 0.03 -9.76 -17.07
N TYR A 13 1.06 -10.24 -16.38
CA TYR A 13 1.50 -11.62 -16.53
C TYR A 13 0.36 -12.60 -16.27
N PRO A 14 0.42 -13.83 -16.81
CA PRO A 14 -0.60 -14.84 -16.61
C PRO A 14 -0.90 -15.10 -15.14
N GLU A 15 -2.11 -15.53 -14.86
CA GLU A 15 -2.48 -16.01 -13.53
C GLU A 15 -1.65 -17.24 -13.17
N ILE A 16 -1.15 -17.26 -11.94
CA ILE A 16 -0.37 -18.35 -11.39
C ILE A 16 -0.83 -18.68 -9.98
N GLU A 17 -0.72 -19.94 -9.61
CA GLU A 17 -0.96 -20.38 -8.23
C GLU A 17 0.33 -20.30 -7.40
N PRO A 18 0.22 -20.10 -6.08
CA PRO A 18 1.36 -20.19 -5.19
C PRO A 18 1.91 -21.62 -5.16
N ARG A 19 3.22 -21.77 -5.25
CA ARG A 19 3.90 -23.04 -5.02
C ARG A 19 4.03 -23.39 -3.53
N ALA A 20 3.97 -22.37 -2.67
CA ALA A 20 3.94 -22.49 -1.22
C ALA A 20 3.11 -21.36 -0.61
N ARG A 21 2.42 -21.65 0.48
CA ARG A 21 1.69 -20.67 1.28
C ARG A 21 1.53 -21.17 2.71
N GLY A 22 1.34 -20.25 3.64
CA GLY A 22 1.15 -20.63 5.03
C GLY A 22 0.82 -19.45 5.94
N MET A 23 0.81 -19.76 7.24
CA MET A 23 0.67 -18.77 8.30
C MET A 23 1.97 -18.75 9.12
N LEU A 24 2.62 -17.60 9.17
CA LEU A 24 3.80 -17.38 10.00
C LEU A 24 3.37 -16.79 11.34
N ARG A 25 3.65 -17.51 12.43
CA ARG A 25 3.38 -17.01 13.79
C ARG A 25 4.32 -15.86 14.11
N LEU A 26 3.78 -14.66 14.36
CA LEU A 26 4.56 -13.47 14.68
C LEU A 26 4.74 -13.32 16.21
N ASP A 27 3.69 -13.54 16.97
CA ASP A 27 3.64 -13.43 18.42
C ASP A 27 2.45 -14.24 18.98
N PRO A 28 2.14 -14.20 20.29
CA PRO A 28 1.02 -14.95 20.86
C PRO A 28 -0.35 -14.62 20.26
N VAL A 29 -0.50 -13.46 19.63
CA VAL A 29 -1.77 -12.96 19.06
C VAL A 29 -1.81 -13.12 17.55
N HIS A 30 -0.73 -12.71 16.84
CA HIS A 30 -0.74 -12.52 15.40
C HIS A 30 -0.15 -13.70 14.64
N SER A 31 -0.83 -14.05 13.54
CA SER A 31 -0.31 -14.94 12.50
C SER A 31 -0.45 -14.27 11.14
N MET A 32 0.65 -14.19 10.41
CA MET A 32 0.76 -13.50 9.13
C MET A 32 0.62 -14.49 7.98
N TYR A 33 -0.33 -14.23 7.08
CA TYR A 33 -0.45 -15.00 5.84
C TYR A 33 0.67 -14.62 4.86
N TRP A 34 1.25 -15.63 4.24
CA TRP A 34 2.22 -15.47 3.17
C TRP A 34 2.03 -16.52 2.08
N GLU A 35 2.46 -16.17 0.88
CA GLU A 35 2.51 -17.06 -0.26
C GLU A 35 3.73 -16.77 -1.12
N GLU A 36 4.21 -17.81 -1.81
CA GLU A 36 5.34 -17.76 -2.71
C GLU A 36 4.96 -18.40 -4.04
N SER A 37 5.26 -17.71 -5.14
CA SER A 37 4.96 -18.15 -6.51
C SER A 37 6.12 -17.83 -7.46
N GLY A 38 5.99 -18.27 -8.71
CA GLY A 38 7.02 -18.09 -9.73
C GLY A 38 8.23 -19.01 -9.54
N ARG A 39 9.39 -18.59 -10.10
CA ARG A 39 10.62 -19.37 -10.14
C ARG A 39 11.32 -19.39 -8.78
N ALA A 40 11.63 -20.58 -8.26
CA ALA A 40 12.28 -20.74 -6.95
C ALA A 40 13.62 -20.02 -6.84
N GLU A 41 14.43 -20.09 -7.87
CA GLU A 41 15.77 -19.49 -7.98
C GLU A 41 15.72 -18.14 -8.74
N GLY A 42 14.53 -17.56 -8.86
CA GLY A 42 14.32 -16.27 -9.52
C GLY A 42 14.73 -15.10 -8.63
N ILE A 43 14.64 -13.90 -9.19
CA ILE A 43 14.89 -12.65 -8.46
C ILE A 43 13.86 -12.52 -7.34
N PRO A 44 14.29 -12.49 -6.06
CA PRO A 44 13.34 -12.36 -4.95
C PRO A 44 12.66 -10.99 -4.98
N VAL A 45 11.33 -10.99 -4.94
CA VAL A 45 10.53 -9.76 -4.83
C VAL A 45 9.44 -9.93 -3.81
N VAL A 46 9.24 -8.93 -2.95
CA VAL A 46 8.13 -8.87 -2.00
C VAL A 46 7.18 -7.74 -2.37
N PHE A 47 5.88 -8.05 -2.39
CA PHE A 47 4.80 -7.10 -2.63
C PHE A 47 4.23 -6.61 -1.30
N LEU A 48 4.25 -5.29 -1.07
CA LEU A 48 3.68 -4.61 0.09
C LEU A 48 2.36 -3.96 -0.29
N HIS A 49 1.25 -4.48 0.26
CA HIS A 49 -0.07 -3.90 0.01
C HIS A 49 -0.26 -2.54 0.70
N GLY A 50 -1.21 -1.77 0.22
CA GLY A 50 -1.60 -0.46 0.73
C GLY A 50 -2.58 -0.52 1.91
N GLY A 51 -3.21 0.59 2.16
CA GLY A 51 -4.05 0.92 3.30
C GLY A 51 -3.34 1.93 4.19
N PRO A 52 -2.87 1.56 5.39
CA PRO A 52 -2.62 0.19 5.89
C PRO A 52 -3.90 -0.64 6.06
N GLY A 53 -3.75 -1.97 5.93
CA GLY A 53 -4.85 -2.88 6.25
C GLY A 53 -5.68 -3.41 5.07
N ALA A 54 -5.42 -2.97 3.82
CA ALA A 54 -6.20 -3.42 2.66
C ALA A 54 -6.04 -4.92 2.33
N GLY A 55 -4.89 -5.51 2.68
CA GLY A 55 -4.57 -6.87 2.29
C GLY A 55 -4.11 -7.01 0.85
N SER A 56 -3.74 -8.21 0.45
CA SER A 56 -3.29 -8.52 -0.90
C SER A 56 -4.26 -9.45 -1.64
N SER A 57 -4.10 -9.55 -2.96
CA SER A 57 -4.91 -10.39 -3.83
C SER A 57 -4.06 -11.18 -4.82
N PRO A 58 -4.58 -12.25 -5.44
CA PRO A 58 -3.89 -13.00 -6.48
C PRO A 58 -3.42 -12.15 -7.66
N LYS A 59 -4.11 -11.06 -7.98
CA LYS A 59 -3.74 -10.14 -9.06
C LYS A 59 -2.36 -9.51 -8.84
N HIS A 60 -1.90 -9.34 -7.60
CA HIS A 60 -0.62 -8.73 -7.28
C HIS A 60 0.59 -9.58 -7.71
N ARG A 61 0.44 -10.90 -7.87
CA ARG A 61 1.47 -11.77 -8.44
C ARG A 61 1.80 -11.41 -9.88
N ARG A 62 0.80 -10.87 -10.61
CA ARG A 62 0.84 -10.63 -12.04
C ARG A 62 1.62 -9.38 -12.47
N PHE A 63 2.20 -8.65 -11.53
CA PHE A 63 3.18 -7.59 -11.82
C PHE A 63 4.55 -8.13 -12.20
N PHE A 64 4.80 -9.42 -12.00
CA PHE A 64 6.11 -10.02 -12.11
C PHE A 64 6.10 -11.22 -13.05
N ASP A 65 7.13 -11.32 -13.91
CA ASP A 65 7.35 -12.48 -14.77
C ASP A 65 7.60 -13.74 -13.91
N PRO A 66 6.70 -14.73 -13.91
CA PRO A 66 6.89 -15.94 -13.11
C PRO A 66 8.07 -16.80 -13.52
N GLY A 67 8.59 -16.62 -14.75
CA GLY A 67 9.81 -17.29 -15.23
C GLY A 67 11.11 -16.65 -14.74
N ALA A 68 11.05 -15.40 -14.27
CA ALA A 68 12.21 -14.64 -13.83
C ALA A 68 12.22 -14.36 -12.32
N TYR A 69 11.06 -14.20 -11.70
CA TYR A 69 10.95 -13.77 -10.31
C TYR A 69 10.55 -14.91 -9.37
N ARG A 70 11.08 -14.84 -8.16
CA ARG A 70 10.60 -15.50 -6.96
C ARG A 70 9.69 -14.50 -6.24
N ILE A 71 8.37 -14.70 -6.33
CA ILE A 71 7.35 -13.71 -5.99
C ILE A 71 6.78 -14.02 -4.61
N MET A 72 6.99 -13.13 -3.65
CA MET A 72 6.41 -13.20 -2.32
C MET A 72 5.30 -12.17 -2.18
N VAL A 73 4.11 -12.65 -1.81
CA VAL A 73 2.94 -11.83 -1.47
C VAL A 73 2.50 -12.21 -0.06
N TYR A 74 2.22 -11.24 0.78
CA TYR A 74 1.79 -11.48 2.14
C TYR A 74 0.77 -10.44 2.57
N ASP A 75 0.02 -10.74 3.61
CA ASP A 75 -0.89 -9.79 4.25
C ASP A 75 -0.26 -9.33 5.56
N GLN A 76 -0.11 -8.01 5.74
CA GLN A 76 0.42 -7.40 6.95
C GLN A 76 -0.43 -7.79 8.16
N ARG A 77 0.10 -7.68 9.40
CA ARG A 77 -0.67 -8.05 10.60
C ARG A 77 -2.00 -7.30 10.65
N GLY A 78 -3.06 -8.01 11.00
CA GLY A 78 -4.42 -7.46 11.05
C GLY A 78 -5.10 -7.26 9.70
N ALA A 79 -4.44 -7.54 8.57
CA ALA A 79 -4.96 -7.29 7.23
C ALA A 79 -5.29 -8.59 6.48
N GLY A 80 -6.27 -8.52 5.58
CA GLY A 80 -6.57 -9.59 4.62
C GLY A 80 -6.77 -10.95 5.27
N ARG A 81 -5.90 -11.91 4.93
CA ARG A 81 -5.91 -13.30 5.44
C ARG A 81 -5.07 -13.50 6.71
N SER A 82 -4.33 -12.48 7.15
CA SER A 82 -3.63 -12.48 8.44
C SER A 82 -4.63 -12.41 9.59
N THR A 83 -4.30 -13.02 10.70
CA THR A 83 -5.22 -13.14 11.84
C THR A 83 -4.62 -12.58 13.12
N PRO A 84 -5.47 -12.00 14.01
CA PRO A 84 -6.88 -11.65 13.82
C PRO A 84 -7.07 -10.44 12.88
N LEU A 85 -8.16 -10.43 12.09
CA LEU A 85 -8.48 -9.30 11.20
C LEU A 85 -8.80 -8.03 12.00
N GLY A 86 -8.18 -6.91 11.63
CA GLY A 86 -8.38 -5.63 12.28
C GLY A 86 -7.80 -5.53 13.69
N GLU A 87 -6.92 -6.44 14.11
CA GLU A 87 -6.26 -6.38 15.42
C GLU A 87 -5.23 -5.23 15.44
N LEU A 88 -5.31 -4.40 16.50
CA LEU A 88 -4.50 -3.18 16.64
C LEU A 88 -3.36 -3.33 17.65
N ARG A 89 -3.40 -4.35 18.51
CA ARG A 89 -2.34 -4.59 19.50
C ARG A 89 -1.02 -4.83 18.80
N ASP A 90 0.04 -4.18 19.23
CA ASP A 90 1.37 -4.30 18.63
C ASP A 90 1.36 -4.15 17.09
N ASN A 91 0.37 -3.45 16.53
CA ASN A 91 0.27 -3.14 15.12
C ASN A 91 0.80 -1.72 14.89
N THR A 92 2.12 -1.63 14.71
CA THR A 92 2.86 -0.37 14.57
C THR A 92 3.90 -0.50 13.45
N THR A 93 4.38 0.61 12.91
CA THR A 93 5.39 0.60 11.84
C THR A 93 6.66 -0.19 12.23
N PRO A 94 7.24 -0.06 13.43
CA PRO A 94 8.37 -0.90 13.84
C PRO A 94 8.05 -2.40 13.87
N HIS A 95 6.85 -2.79 14.29
CA HIS A 95 6.43 -4.18 14.25
C HIS A 95 6.33 -4.71 12.81
N LEU A 96 5.78 -3.92 11.87
CA LEU A 96 5.70 -4.33 10.46
C LEU A 96 7.08 -4.47 9.82
N ILE A 97 8.03 -3.62 10.17
CA ILE A 97 9.43 -3.76 9.73
C ILE A 97 10.04 -5.07 10.25
N SER A 98 9.82 -5.37 11.53
CA SER A 98 10.26 -6.63 12.14
C SER A 98 9.59 -7.86 11.51
N ASP A 99 8.30 -7.76 11.16
CA ASP A 99 7.56 -8.83 10.50
C ASP A 99 8.11 -9.13 9.10
N LEU A 100 8.50 -8.09 8.35
CA LEU A 100 9.18 -8.26 7.06
C LEU A 100 10.50 -9.00 7.21
N GLU A 101 11.31 -8.69 8.22
CA GLU A 101 12.54 -9.43 8.49
C GLU A 101 12.27 -10.88 8.89
N ARG A 102 11.25 -11.14 9.68
CA ARG A 102 10.82 -12.50 10.01
C ARG A 102 10.39 -13.29 8.78
N LEU A 103 9.61 -12.66 7.89
CA LEU A 103 9.21 -13.27 6.64
C LEU A 103 10.42 -13.58 5.74
N ARG A 104 11.33 -12.61 5.60
CA ARG A 104 12.55 -12.76 4.81
C ARG A 104 13.39 -13.95 5.29
N VAL A 105 13.61 -14.04 6.59
CA VAL A 105 14.37 -15.14 7.21
C VAL A 105 13.63 -16.46 7.07
N HIS A 106 12.31 -16.50 7.30
CA HIS A 106 11.49 -17.69 7.15
C HIS A 106 11.54 -18.28 5.74
N LEU A 107 11.59 -17.41 4.72
CA LEU A 107 11.66 -17.81 3.33
C LEU A 107 13.12 -18.05 2.84
N GLY A 108 14.12 -17.87 3.69
CA GLY A 108 15.52 -18.03 3.34
C GLY A 108 15.99 -17.03 2.26
N VAL A 109 15.45 -15.82 2.25
CA VAL A 109 15.80 -14.75 1.32
C VAL A 109 16.88 -13.87 1.95
N GLU A 110 18.00 -13.66 1.27
CA GLU A 110 19.04 -12.75 1.76
C GLU A 110 18.72 -11.29 1.47
N ARG A 111 18.32 -10.99 0.24
CA ARG A 111 17.94 -9.65 -0.24
C ARG A 111 16.78 -9.77 -1.21
N TRP A 112 15.97 -8.75 -1.32
CA TRP A 112 14.84 -8.74 -2.24
C TRP A 112 14.57 -7.37 -2.88
N VAL A 113 13.90 -7.40 -4.01
CA VAL A 113 13.23 -6.22 -4.56
C VAL A 113 11.98 -5.97 -3.73
N ILE A 114 11.72 -4.72 -3.39
CA ILE A 114 10.53 -4.33 -2.63
C ILE A 114 9.62 -3.53 -3.57
N PHE A 115 8.40 -4.03 -3.73
CA PHE A 115 7.37 -3.38 -4.53
C PHE A 115 6.26 -2.90 -3.59
N GLY A 116 6.04 -1.60 -3.51
CA GLY A 116 5.04 -1.02 -2.59
C GLY A 116 4.33 0.17 -3.19
N GLY A 117 3.03 0.28 -2.91
CA GLY A 117 2.24 1.43 -3.33
C GLY A 117 1.36 1.97 -2.21
N SER A 118 1.09 3.31 -2.21
CA SER A 118 0.34 3.96 -1.15
C SER A 118 1.01 3.73 0.21
N TRP A 119 0.31 3.30 1.24
CA TRP A 119 0.91 2.82 2.49
C TRP A 119 2.06 1.81 2.26
N GLY A 120 1.95 0.94 1.26
CA GLY A 120 3.05 0.02 0.91
C GLY A 120 4.34 0.75 0.52
N SER A 121 4.27 1.97 -0.02
CA SER A 121 5.45 2.82 -0.26
C SER A 121 6.04 3.38 1.03
N THR A 122 5.19 3.77 1.98
CA THR A 122 5.60 4.19 3.35
C THR A 122 6.40 3.07 4.03
N LEU A 123 5.82 1.87 4.07
CA LEU A 123 6.47 0.71 4.69
C LEU A 123 7.75 0.29 3.95
N ALA A 124 7.77 0.38 2.62
CA ALA A 124 8.96 0.09 1.81
C ALA A 124 10.12 1.04 2.13
N ILE A 125 9.83 2.33 2.24
CA ILE A 125 10.83 3.35 2.60
C ILE A 125 11.32 3.11 4.03
N ALA A 126 10.42 2.98 5.01
CA ALA A 126 10.77 2.75 6.41
C ALA A 126 11.61 1.47 6.60
N TYR A 127 11.25 0.39 5.88
CA TYR A 127 12.04 -0.84 5.89
C TYR A 127 13.42 -0.65 5.25
N ALA A 128 13.50 0.02 4.11
CA ALA A 128 14.77 0.25 3.42
C ALA A 128 15.71 1.16 4.21
N GLU A 129 15.19 2.12 4.96
CA GLU A 129 15.96 2.96 5.88
C GLU A 129 16.50 2.14 7.08
N ALA A 130 15.71 1.19 7.58
CA ALA A 130 16.14 0.32 8.67
C ALA A 130 17.11 -0.79 8.20
N HIS A 131 16.90 -1.33 6.99
CA HIS A 131 17.62 -2.49 6.45
C HIS A 131 18.10 -2.27 5.01
N PRO A 132 18.91 -1.23 4.72
CA PRO A 132 19.31 -0.90 3.35
C PRO A 132 20.06 -2.04 2.65
N ASP A 133 20.82 -2.83 3.38
CA ASP A 133 21.58 -3.98 2.85
C ASP A 133 20.68 -5.16 2.46
N ARG A 134 19.39 -5.15 2.83
CA ARG A 134 18.40 -6.18 2.44
C ARG A 134 17.65 -5.82 1.16
N CYS A 135 17.86 -4.63 0.63
CA CYS A 135 17.15 -4.12 -0.54
C CYS A 135 17.99 -4.26 -1.81
N LEU A 136 17.47 -4.98 -2.81
CA LEU A 136 18.04 -5.03 -4.18
C LEU A 136 17.61 -3.80 -4.98
N ALA A 137 16.34 -3.42 -4.87
CA ALA A 137 15.76 -2.24 -5.48
C ALA A 137 14.41 -1.91 -4.80
N LEU A 138 13.95 -0.66 -4.96
CA LEU A 138 12.59 -0.24 -4.58
C LEU A 138 11.80 0.13 -5.82
N LEU A 139 10.61 -0.44 -5.98
CA LEU A 139 9.60 -0.06 -6.96
C LEU A 139 8.40 0.54 -6.21
N LEU A 140 8.27 1.85 -6.27
CA LEU A 140 7.30 2.60 -5.46
C LEU A 140 6.25 3.26 -6.34
N ARG A 141 4.99 3.29 -5.87
CA ARG A 141 3.86 3.95 -6.54
C ARG A 141 3.00 4.69 -5.53
N GLY A 142 2.47 5.87 -5.94
CA GLY A 142 1.54 6.61 -5.10
C GLY A 142 2.17 6.92 -3.75
N ILE A 143 3.23 7.73 -3.75
CA ILE A 143 4.06 7.98 -2.57
C ILE A 143 3.25 8.61 -1.45
N PHE A 144 3.20 7.93 -0.32
CA PHE A 144 2.61 8.37 0.91
C PHE A 144 3.70 8.46 1.99
N LEU A 145 4.01 9.66 2.45
CA LEU A 145 5.00 9.90 3.51
C LEU A 145 4.35 9.98 4.89
N CYS A 146 3.02 9.93 4.92
CA CYS A 146 2.20 9.86 6.12
C CYS A 146 2.40 11.04 7.10
N ARG A 147 2.76 12.20 6.59
CA ARG A 147 2.91 13.40 7.41
C ARG A 147 1.56 13.95 7.80
N LYS A 148 1.51 14.70 8.88
CA LYS A 148 0.27 15.34 9.37
C LYS A 148 -0.49 16.09 8.28
N ARG A 149 0.21 16.83 7.43
CA ARG A 149 -0.39 17.55 6.30
C ARG A 149 -1.02 16.64 5.25
N GLU A 150 -0.53 15.41 5.08
CA GLU A 150 -1.10 14.44 4.12
C GLU A 150 -2.33 13.77 4.71
N ILE A 151 -2.32 13.50 6.01
CA ILE A 151 -3.49 13.01 6.74
C ILE A 151 -4.60 14.09 6.77
N GLU A 152 -4.23 15.35 7.01
CA GLU A 152 -5.16 16.48 6.97
C GLU A 152 -5.73 16.68 5.55
N TRP A 153 -4.91 16.54 4.53
CA TRP A 153 -5.35 16.56 3.14
C TRP A 153 -6.38 15.45 2.88
N PHE A 154 -6.12 14.22 3.28
CA PHE A 154 -7.04 13.09 3.12
C PHE A 154 -8.39 13.36 3.81
N LEU A 155 -8.37 13.81 5.06
CA LEU A 155 -9.58 14.00 5.85
C LEU A 155 -10.38 15.24 5.47
N TYR A 156 -9.73 16.33 5.08
CA TYR A 156 -10.38 17.64 4.88
C TYR A 156 -10.05 18.29 3.53
N GLY A 157 -8.86 18.10 2.99
CA GLY A 157 -8.42 18.76 1.77
C GLY A 157 -9.12 18.24 0.52
N MET A 158 -9.30 16.93 0.41
CA MET A 158 -9.91 16.28 -0.76
C MET A 158 -11.37 16.72 -1.01
N ARG A 159 -12.07 17.28 -0.03
CA ARG A 159 -13.43 17.85 -0.21
C ARG A 159 -13.49 18.92 -1.31
N SER A 160 -12.37 19.57 -1.62
CA SER A 160 -12.32 20.57 -2.69
C SER A 160 -12.34 19.94 -4.09
N VAL A 161 -12.07 18.64 -4.21
CA VAL A 161 -12.04 17.87 -5.46
C VAL A 161 -13.20 16.88 -5.52
N PHE A 162 -13.53 16.24 -4.39
CA PHE A 162 -14.59 15.23 -4.25
C PHE A 162 -15.63 15.63 -3.19
N PRO A 163 -16.37 16.76 -3.39
CA PRO A 163 -17.30 17.25 -2.38
C PRO A 163 -18.41 16.26 -2.07
N GLU A 164 -18.93 15.55 -3.08
CA GLU A 164 -20.02 14.57 -2.94
C GLU A 164 -19.60 13.31 -2.15
N ALA A 165 -18.36 12.86 -2.32
CA ALA A 165 -17.83 11.75 -1.56
C ALA A 165 -17.53 12.18 -0.12
N TRP A 166 -16.97 13.39 0.04
CA TRP A 166 -16.67 13.95 1.35
C TRP A 166 -17.92 14.25 2.18
N GLU A 167 -19.00 14.73 1.54
CA GLU A 167 -20.28 14.94 2.22
C GLU A 167 -20.86 13.65 2.80
N LYS A 168 -20.77 12.53 2.07
CA LYS A 168 -21.16 11.21 2.58
C LYS A 168 -20.26 10.77 3.73
N PHE A 169 -18.95 10.92 3.58
CA PHE A 169 -17.96 10.58 4.60
C PHE A 169 -18.15 11.41 5.88
N SER A 170 -18.16 12.73 5.79
CA SER A 170 -18.34 13.60 6.96
C SER A 170 -19.76 13.51 7.53
N GLY A 171 -20.76 13.31 6.65
CA GLY A 171 -22.17 13.21 7.01
C GLY A 171 -22.56 11.94 7.77
N PHE A 172 -21.71 10.91 7.75
CA PHE A 172 -21.88 9.74 8.62
C PHE A 172 -21.82 10.08 10.11
N LEU A 173 -21.06 11.11 10.45
CA LEU A 173 -20.94 11.60 11.83
C LEU A 173 -22.00 12.69 12.12
N PRO A 174 -22.53 12.77 13.36
CA PRO A 174 -23.30 13.90 13.83
C PRO A 174 -22.56 15.22 13.57
N HIS A 175 -23.32 16.30 13.34
CA HIS A 175 -22.76 17.59 12.93
C HIS A 175 -21.69 18.11 13.91
N GLU A 176 -21.95 17.96 15.21
CA GLU A 176 -21.06 18.39 16.29
C GLU A 176 -19.74 17.62 16.38
N GLU A 177 -19.68 16.43 15.76
CA GLU A 177 -18.48 15.59 15.75
C GLU A 177 -17.58 15.81 14.52
N ARG A 178 -18.06 16.54 13.51
CA ARG A 178 -17.37 16.71 12.21
C ARG A 178 -16.12 17.57 12.28
N ALA A 179 -15.92 18.30 13.36
CA ALA A 179 -14.69 19.06 13.59
C ALA A 179 -13.47 18.18 13.86
N ASP A 180 -13.69 16.94 14.36
CA ASP A 180 -12.67 15.92 14.56
C ASP A 180 -13.12 14.61 13.90
N LEU A 181 -12.98 14.54 12.57
CA LEU A 181 -13.35 13.34 11.81
C LEU A 181 -12.53 12.12 12.27
N LEU A 182 -11.21 12.27 12.40
CA LEU A 182 -10.33 11.17 12.73
C LEU A 182 -10.64 10.54 14.09
N GLY A 183 -10.70 11.33 15.15
CA GLY A 183 -10.97 10.84 16.50
C GLY A 183 -12.36 10.22 16.61
N ASN A 184 -13.38 10.82 15.95
CA ASN A 184 -14.75 10.33 16.00
C ASN A 184 -14.98 9.06 15.16
N TYR A 185 -14.32 8.92 14.01
CA TYR A 185 -14.28 7.67 13.28
C TYR A 185 -13.53 6.58 14.05
N TYR A 186 -12.33 6.89 14.57
CA TYR A 186 -11.52 5.94 15.32
C TYR A 186 -12.28 5.35 16.50
N ARG A 187 -13.00 6.20 17.27
CA ARG A 187 -13.84 5.75 18.40
C ARG A 187 -14.89 4.71 17.98
N ARG A 188 -15.48 4.87 16.78
CA ARG A 188 -16.43 3.90 16.23
C ARG A 188 -15.73 2.65 15.70
N LEU A 189 -14.62 2.82 15.02
CA LEU A 189 -13.86 1.72 14.41
C LEU A 189 -13.28 0.74 15.44
N VAL A 190 -12.92 1.22 16.64
CA VAL A 190 -12.42 0.37 17.73
C VAL A 190 -13.53 -0.19 18.62
N ASN A 191 -14.79 0.20 18.40
CA ASN A 191 -15.91 -0.34 19.16
C ASN A 191 -16.04 -1.85 18.88
N PRO A 192 -16.20 -2.71 19.92
CA PRO A 192 -16.32 -4.15 19.74
C PRO A 192 -17.61 -4.58 19.02
N ASP A 193 -18.67 -3.76 19.06
CA ASP A 193 -19.95 -4.08 18.42
C ASP A 193 -19.88 -3.90 16.89
N PRO A 194 -20.09 -4.97 16.10
CA PRO A 194 -20.14 -4.88 14.63
C PRO A 194 -21.22 -3.92 14.11
N ALA A 195 -22.33 -3.71 14.84
CA ALA A 195 -23.36 -2.77 14.46
C ALA A 195 -22.86 -1.31 14.51
N VAL A 196 -21.78 -1.03 15.24
CA VAL A 196 -21.15 0.29 15.33
C VAL A 196 -19.96 0.40 14.39
N HIS A 197 -19.02 -0.56 14.42
CA HIS A 197 -17.79 -0.41 13.65
C HIS A 197 -17.94 -0.70 12.15
N MET A 198 -18.80 -1.63 11.74
CA MET A 198 -18.90 -1.97 10.31
C MET A 198 -19.49 -0.84 9.44
N PRO A 199 -20.56 -0.12 9.83
CA PRO A 199 -21.01 1.04 9.08
C PRO A 199 -19.93 2.14 8.96
N ALA A 200 -19.19 2.41 10.04
CA ALA A 200 -18.08 3.36 10.02
C ALA A 200 -16.96 2.91 9.08
N ALA A 201 -16.60 1.63 9.14
CA ALA A 201 -15.56 1.04 8.28
C ALA A 201 -15.92 1.12 6.80
N ARG A 202 -17.15 0.76 6.43
CA ARG A 202 -17.60 0.87 5.04
C ARG A 202 -17.64 2.32 4.57
N CYS A 203 -18.08 3.26 5.40
CA CYS A 203 -18.12 4.67 5.04
C CYS A 203 -16.72 5.25 4.80
N TRP A 204 -15.77 4.96 5.69
CA TRP A 204 -14.36 5.35 5.54
C TRP A 204 -13.75 4.77 4.26
N SER A 205 -13.86 3.46 4.10
CA SER A 205 -13.22 2.73 3.01
C SER A 205 -13.80 3.12 1.64
N THR A 206 -15.13 3.32 1.53
CA THR A 206 -15.77 3.77 0.27
C THR A 206 -15.38 5.19 -0.10
N TYR A 207 -15.14 6.06 0.88
CA TYR A 207 -14.61 7.41 0.62
C TYR A 207 -13.24 7.33 -0.05
N GLU A 208 -12.31 6.55 0.49
CA GLU A 208 -11.00 6.36 -0.13
C GLU A 208 -11.12 5.75 -1.53
N GLY A 209 -11.94 4.70 -1.67
CA GLY A 209 -12.19 4.05 -2.96
C GLY A 209 -12.74 5.02 -4.01
N ALA A 210 -13.64 5.93 -3.64
CA ALA A 210 -14.21 6.93 -4.54
C ALA A 210 -13.17 7.97 -5.01
N CYS A 211 -12.16 8.25 -4.19
CA CYS A 211 -11.10 9.22 -4.49
C CYS A 211 -9.87 8.60 -5.19
N SER A 212 -9.82 7.26 -5.32
CA SER A 212 -8.61 6.54 -5.76
C SER A 212 -8.40 6.50 -7.28
N THR A 213 -9.39 6.82 -8.09
CA THR A 213 -9.30 6.71 -9.56
C THR A 213 -9.54 8.06 -10.23
N LEU A 214 -8.82 8.30 -11.34
CA LEU A 214 -9.02 9.52 -12.14
C LEU A 214 -10.42 9.60 -12.73
N GLN A 215 -10.91 8.46 -13.24
CA GLN A 215 -12.29 8.33 -13.72
C GLN A 215 -13.11 7.56 -12.68
N PRO A 216 -14.39 7.89 -12.48
CA PRO A 216 -15.24 7.16 -11.55
C PRO A 216 -15.23 5.64 -11.81
N SER A 217 -15.00 4.86 -10.76
CA SER A 217 -14.96 3.39 -10.82
C SER A 217 -15.87 2.78 -9.75
N PRO A 218 -17.14 2.48 -10.08
CA PRO A 218 -18.05 1.80 -9.16
C PRO A 218 -17.49 0.48 -8.64
N GLU A 219 -16.78 -0.29 -9.48
CA GLU A 219 -16.14 -1.53 -9.08
C GLU A 219 -15.09 -1.33 -7.98
N THR A 220 -14.31 -0.25 -8.08
CA THR A 220 -13.34 0.09 -7.03
C THR A 220 -14.07 0.42 -5.72
N VAL A 221 -15.11 1.22 -5.76
CA VAL A 221 -15.91 1.58 -4.58
C VAL A 221 -16.53 0.33 -3.94
N GLU A 222 -17.08 -0.58 -4.75
CA GLU A 222 -17.67 -1.84 -4.29
C GLU A 222 -16.61 -2.76 -3.64
N TYR A 223 -15.42 -2.87 -4.24
CA TYR A 223 -14.31 -3.61 -3.66
C TYR A 223 -13.93 -3.08 -2.27
N PHE A 224 -13.83 -1.75 -2.13
CA PHE A 224 -13.53 -1.11 -0.85
C PHE A 224 -14.67 -1.24 0.18
N ALA A 225 -15.92 -1.39 -0.27
CA ALA A 225 -17.08 -1.63 0.60
C ALA A 225 -17.16 -3.05 1.19
N GLY A 226 -16.42 -4.00 0.62
CA GLY A 226 -16.41 -5.39 1.08
C GLY A 226 -15.93 -5.52 2.52
N ASP A 227 -16.61 -6.33 3.35
CA ASP A 227 -16.45 -6.35 4.81
C ASP A 227 -15.01 -6.57 5.29
N VAL A 228 -14.28 -7.49 4.67
CA VAL A 228 -12.88 -7.79 5.04
C VAL A 228 -11.97 -6.59 4.72
N VAL A 229 -12.11 -6.01 3.54
CA VAL A 229 -11.33 -4.85 3.11
C VAL A 229 -11.69 -3.64 3.95
N ALA A 230 -12.98 -3.34 4.10
CA ALA A 230 -13.46 -2.18 4.84
C ALA A 230 -13.01 -2.20 6.29
N LEU A 231 -13.16 -3.33 6.99
CA LEU A 231 -12.77 -3.44 8.40
C LEU A 231 -11.25 -3.35 8.57
N GLY A 232 -10.51 -4.12 7.78
CA GLY A 232 -9.05 -4.13 7.88
C GLY A 232 -8.46 -2.76 7.56
N LEU A 233 -8.86 -2.17 6.43
CA LEU A 233 -8.38 -0.87 5.99
C LEU A 233 -8.76 0.24 6.99
N ALA A 234 -10.04 0.50 7.20
CA ALA A 234 -10.46 1.66 7.98
C ALA A 234 -9.98 1.61 9.43
N ARG A 235 -10.04 0.43 10.08
CA ARG A 235 -9.63 0.29 11.48
C ARG A 235 -8.13 0.48 11.65
N ILE A 236 -7.33 -0.15 10.80
CA ILE A 236 -5.87 -0.07 10.90
C ILE A 236 -5.40 1.30 10.44
N GLU A 237 -5.92 1.84 9.34
CA GLU A 237 -5.53 3.17 8.86
C GLU A 237 -5.82 4.27 9.88
N ALA A 238 -7.03 4.31 10.45
CA ALA A 238 -7.36 5.26 11.50
C ALA A 238 -6.46 5.08 12.74
N HIS A 239 -6.11 3.83 13.10
CA HIS A 239 -5.17 3.55 14.17
C HIS A 239 -3.78 4.13 13.90
N TYR A 240 -3.27 3.99 12.69
CA TYR A 240 -1.99 4.58 12.31
C TYR A 240 -2.06 6.10 12.28
N PHE A 241 -3.15 6.69 11.79
CA PHE A 241 -3.29 8.14 11.71
C PHE A 241 -3.37 8.81 13.08
N VAL A 242 -4.13 8.25 14.04
CA VAL A 242 -4.21 8.81 15.41
C VAL A 242 -2.91 8.68 16.19
N ASN A 243 -2.00 7.80 15.77
CA ASN A 243 -0.73 7.54 16.42
C ASN A 243 0.48 8.07 15.59
N ASP A 244 0.27 9.03 14.68
CA ASP A 244 1.33 9.60 13.82
C ASP A 244 2.18 8.50 13.14
N ILE A 245 1.53 7.42 12.66
CA ILE A 245 2.13 6.21 12.06
C ILE A 245 3.28 5.58 12.87
N PHE A 246 3.39 5.90 14.13
CA PHE A 246 4.47 5.45 15.03
C PHE A 246 5.88 5.83 14.53
N LEU A 247 5.99 6.92 13.78
CA LEU A 247 7.24 7.51 13.29
C LEU A 247 7.20 9.03 13.53
N PRO A 248 8.38 9.68 13.64
CA PRO A 248 8.44 11.14 13.66
C PRO A 248 7.81 11.74 12.39
N ASP A 249 7.11 12.87 12.53
CA ASP A 249 6.63 13.64 11.39
C ASP A 249 7.81 13.99 10.47
N ASN A 250 7.64 13.82 9.16
CA ASN A 250 8.70 13.94 8.15
C ASN A 250 9.88 12.93 8.26
N GLY A 251 9.85 11.98 9.20
CA GLY A 251 10.97 11.07 9.50
C GLY A 251 11.48 10.30 8.28
N LEU A 252 10.60 9.91 7.34
CA LEU A 252 11.00 9.21 6.11
C LEU A 252 11.80 10.08 5.14
N LEU A 253 11.54 11.39 5.08
CA LEU A 253 12.36 12.30 4.26
C LEU A 253 13.67 12.65 4.95
N ASP A 254 13.64 12.82 6.25
CA ASP A 254 14.83 13.19 7.04
C ASP A 254 15.89 12.08 7.03
N ASN A 255 15.48 10.83 6.79
CA ASN A 255 16.36 9.66 6.68
C ASN A 255 16.57 9.15 5.24
N ALA A 256 16.08 9.86 4.23
CA ALA A 256 16.13 9.41 2.83
C ALA A 256 17.56 9.25 2.26
N ASP A 257 18.59 9.82 2.90
CA ASP A 257 20.00 9.59 2.59
C ASP A 257 20.39 8.10 2.67
N ARG A 258 19.74 7.33 3.54
CA ARG A 258 19.92 5.87 3.66
C ARG A 258 19.50 5.11 2.40
N LEU A 259 18.64 5.70 1.58
CA LEU A 259 18.22 5.13 0.29
C LEU A 259 19.25 5.37 -0.82
N SER A 260 20.26 6.21 -0.60
CA SER A 260 21.17 6.73 -1.62
C SER A 260 21.91 5.65 -2.46
N ARG A 261 22.10 4.46 -1.90
CA ARG A 261 22.75 3.34 -2.59
C ARG A 261 21.77 2.34 -3.22
N ILE A 262 20.49 2.44 -2.91
CA ILE A 262 19.46 1.51 -3.39
C ILE A 262 18.95 2.00 -4.74
N PRO A 263 18.94 1.18 -5.80
CA PRO A 263 18.27 1.52 -7.04
C PRO A 263 16.77 1.66 -6.81
N GLY A 264 16.12 2.68 -7.42
CA GLY A 264 14.69 2.89 -7.23
C GLY A 264 13.97 3.40 -8.45
N VAL A 265 12.67 3.15 -8.49
CA VAL A 265 11.72 3.72 -9.43
C VAL A 265 10.51 4.23 -8.64
N ILE A 266 10.16 5.49 -8.85
CA ILE A 266 8.97 6.14 -8.31
C ILE A 266 8.01 6.35 -9.47
N VAL A 267 6.81 5.77 -9.40
CA VAL A 267 5.72 5.97 -10.37
C VAL A 267 4.60 6.73 -9.68
N GLN A 268 4.20 7.87 -10.22
CA GLN A 268 3.21 8.73 -9.60
C GLN A 268 2.21 9.26 -10.61
N GLY A 269 0.91 9.12 -10.33
CA GLY A 269 -0.13 9.77 -11.11
C GLY A 269 -0.10 11.29 -10.96
N ARG A 270 -0.26 12.03 -12.06
CA ARG A 270 -0.33 13.51 -12.02
C ARG A 270 -1.48 14.00 -11.15
N TYR A 271 -2.59 13.28 -11.20
CA TYR A 271 -3.84 13.63 -10.53
C TYR A 271 -4.14 12.67 -9.37
N ASP A 272 -3.09 12.13 -8.76
CA ASP A 272 -3.22 11.36 -7.53
C ASP A 272 -3.66 12.30 -6.39
N MET A 273 -4.95 12.16 -5.98
CA MET A 273 -5.52 13.00 -4.93
C MET A 273 -5.45 12.33 -3.56
N VAL A 274 -5.32 11.01 -3.51
CA VAL A 274 -5.13 10.29 -2.24
C VAL A 274 -3.71 10.55 -1.70
N CYS A 275 -2.70 10.39 -2.56
CA CYS A 275 -1.30 10.69 -2.24
C CYS A 275 -0.77 11.76 -3.22
N PRO A 276 -0.92 13.05 -2.90
CA PRO A 276 -0.60 14.12 -3.82
C PRO A 276 0.83 14.08 -4.35
N LEU A 277 0.98 14.43 -5.64
CA LEU A 277 2.24 14.41 -6.39
C LEU A 277 3.41 15.09 -5.67
N VAL A 278 3.14 16.08 -4.82
CA VAL A 278 4.17 16.81 -4.08
C VAL A 278 5.02 15.89 -3.19
N SER A 279 4.41 14.87 -2.58
CA SER A 279 5.13 13.90 -1.73
C SER A 279 6.13 13.07 -2.53
N ALA A 280 5.73 12.61 -3.72
CA ALA A 280 6.66 11.92 -4.63
C ALA A 280 7.77 12.81 -5.14
N HIS A 281 7.46 14.09 -5.42
CA HIS A 281 8.45 15.06 -5.85
C HIS A 281 9.49 15.34 -4.76
N GLU A 282 9.07 15.51 -3.51
CA GLU A 282 9.96 15.72 -2.37
C GLU A 282 10.84 14.48 -2.11
N LEU A 283 10.26 13.28 -2.16
CA LEU A 283 11.03 12.04 -2.05
C LEU A 283 12.10 11.93 -3.16
N HIS A 284 11.75 12.20 -4.41
CA HIS A 284 12.72 12.18 -5.50
C HIS A 284 13.85 13.19 -5.31
N ARG A 285 13.55 14.37 -4.78
CA ARG A 285 14.59 15.37 -4.46
C ARG A 285 15.54 14.89 -3.35
N ALA A 286 15.02 14.17 -2.36
CA ALA A 286 15.81 13.59 -1.27
C ALA A 286 16.56 12.32 -1.71
N TRP A 287 16.04 11.61 -2.72
CA TRP A 287 16.61 10.39 -3.28
C TRP A 287 16.77 10.47 -4.81
N PRO A 288 17.71 11.31 -5.32
CA PRO A 288 17.82 11.66 -6.75
C PRO A 288 18.28 10.50 -7.65
N ARG A 289 18.78 9.40 -7.08
CA ARG A 289 19.11 8.18 -7.85
C ARG A 289 17.89 7.36 -8.24
N ALA A 290 16.74 7.58 -7.61
CA ALA A 290 15.49 6.96 -8.04
C ALA A 290 15.04 7.56 -9.36
N GLU A 291 14.67 6.71 -10.31
CA GLU A 291 13.98 7.16 -11.51
C GLU A 291 12.59 7.67 -11.12
N TYR A 292 12.20 8.83 -11.61
CA TYR A 292 10.91 9.44 -11.31
C TYR A 292 10.05 9.53 -12.57
N ARG A 293 8.89 8.88 -12.53
CA ARG A 293 7.93 8.82 -13.62
C ARG A 293 6.60 9.40 -13.18
N ILE A 294 6.26 10.55 -13.75
CA ILE A 294 4.94 11.17 -13.59
C ILE A 294 4.07 10.69 -14.74
N ILE A 295 2.94 10.06 -14.43
CA ILE A 295 1.96 9.60 -15.41
C ILE A 295 0.93 10.71 -15.60
N PRO A 296 0.88 11.34 -16.80
CA PRO A 296 0.17 12.60 -17.00
C PRO A 296 -1.35 12.49 -16.91
N ASP A 297 -1.91 11.31 -17.10
CA ASP A 297 -3.33 11.02 -17.21
C ASP A 297 -3.79 9.94 -16.22
N ALA A 298 -3.21 9.93 -15.03
CA ALA A 298 -3.53 8.95 -13.98
C ALA A 298 -3.73 9.60 -12.61
N GLY A 299 -4.59 8.95 -11.81
CA GLY A 299 -4.81 9.20 -10.37
C GLY A 299 -3.99 8.28 -9.48
N HIS A 300 -4.63 7.73 -8.43
CA HIS A 300 -3.97 6.90 -7.42
C HIS A 300 -3.89 5.43 -7.80
N SER A 301 -4.91 4.87 -8.45
CA SER A 301 -5.04 3.41 -8.64
C SER A 301 -3.88 2.80 -9.42
N VAL A 302 -3.36 1.68 -8.89
CA VAL A 302 -2.33 0.87 -9.58
C VAL A 302 -2.84 0.25 -10.88
N TRP A 303 -4.15 0.17 -11.03
CA TRP A 303 -4.81 -0.43 -12.19
C TRP A 303 -5.04 0.55 -13.34
N GLU A 304 -4.74 1.84 -13.17
CA GLU A 304 -4.79 2.79 -14.27
C GLU A 304 -3.71 2.48 -15.32
N PRO A 305 -4.06 2.50 -16.63
CA PRO A 305 -3.21 1.96 -17.69
C PRO A 305 -1.78 2.49 -17.68
N GLY A 306 -1.61 3.80 -17.54
CA GLY A 306 -0.27 4.42 -17.53
C GLY A 306 0.57 4.02 -16.31
N ILE A 307 -0.05 3.91 -15.12
CA ILE A 307 0.60 3.44 -13.89
C ILE A 307 1.02 1.98 -14.05
N LEU A 308 0.08 1.13 -14.45
CA LEU A 308 0.30 -0.30 -14.66
C LEU A 308 1.46 -0.54 -15.63
N GLN A 309 1.42 0.12 -16.81
CA GLN A 309 2.47 0.02 -17.81
C GLN A 309 3.84 0.44 -17.29
N ALA A 310 3.91 1.54 -16.55
CA ALA A 310 5.17 2.05 -15.99
C ALA A 310 5.77 1.07 -14.98
N LEU A 311 4.95 0.45 -14.14
CA LEU A 311 5.36 -0.55 -13.15
C LEU A 311 5.82 -1.85 -13.83
N LEU A 312 5.09 -2.37 -14.81
CA LEU A 312 5.49 -3.55 -15.58
C LEU A 312 6.80 -3.33 -16.32
N LYS A 313 6.99 -2.16 -16.96
CA LYS A 313 8.29 -1.81 -17.57
C LYS A 313 9.42 -1.73 -16.55
N ALA A 314 9.14 -1.30 -15.33
CA ALA A 314 10.15 -1.26 -14.28
C ALA A 314 10.54 -2.67 -13.81
N THR A 315 9.57 -3.59 -13.63
CA THR A 315 9.87 -4.99 -13.30
C THR A 315 10.62 -5.69 -14.44
N GLU A 316 10.26 -5.45 -15.72
CA GLU A 316 10.99 -5.98 -16.86
C GLU A 316 12.47 -5.59 -16.87
N ARG A 317 12.79 -4.32 -16.61
CA ARG A 317 14.17 -3.82 -16.62
C ARG A 317 15.03 -4.36 -15.47
N LEU A 318 14.41 -4.78 -14.37
CA LEU A 318 15.17 -5.39 -13.27
C LEU A 318 15.67 -6.81 -13.59
N LYS A 319 15.06 -7.48 -14.58
CA LYS A 319 15.51 -8.83 -15.02
C LYS A 319 16.89 -8.82 -15.68
N SER A 320 17.32 -7.68 -16.19
CA SER A 320 18.59 -7.52 -16.92
C SER A 320 19.73 -6.95 -16.05
N ARG A 321 19.51 -6.78 -14.76
CA ARG A 321 20.51 -6.32 -13.79
C ARG A 321 21.01 -7.46 -12.93
#